data_e9a398a3b971916ef13fbb8918ef0536
#
_entry.id   e9a398a3b971916ef13fbb8918ef0536
#
_cell.length_a   1.000
_cell.length_b   1.000
_cell.length_c   1.000
_cell.angle_alpha   90.00
_cell.angle_beta   90.00
_cell.angle_gamma   90.00
#
_symmetry.space_group_name_H-M   'P 1'
#
loop_
_entity.id
_entity.type
_entity.pdbx_description
1 polymer ?
#
loop_
_entity_poly.entity_id
_entity_poly.type
_entity_poly.pdbx_seq_one_letter_code
_entity_poly.pdbx_strand_id
1 'polypeptide(L)'
;VPPPDRRALAYTAAAVSIFGWGSLYPVAKLALEEVTPLMVALARAVLAGLILALLTCLRNGHLRHGLGRLRREATTDWRGPCVLGLISLAGTSLMAMTAQQFLPAAVNGLLNNLSPLWLALYTALTGRARNAPLLLAGSSLAAVGVALVLLGGASPPPPPAASAAAASAAAASGPSAPAPALLSTPASGSRSFLDSGAGSPPGGGLSGSAAFALGATISLGGSMLIAYSNLVARRVMAGRDPFATTAVAAGWASLPLVAPLALGIGGSLSGFATAPAETRGQLLWLGGVCTAFNFSLWNFALAHLPVSRIAPLQYLIPPLGVLLAILILGEPAGAGLVAGTGAIVAGILLARLGAEPPA
;
A
#
# COMPACT_ATOMS: atom_id res chain seq x y z
N VAL A 1 -12.86 -21.33 -24.18
CA VAL A 1 -12.51 -19.90 -24.38
C VAL A 1 -13.76 -19.08 -24.09
N PRO A 2 -13.75 -18.16 -23.10
CA PRO A 2 -14.93 -17.37 -22.77
C PRO A 2 -15.36 -16.51 -23.96
N PRO A 3 -16.65 -16.15 -24.06
CA PRO A 3 -17.16 -15.30 -25.14
C PRO A 3 -16.46 -13.92 -25.12
N PRO A 4 -16.42 -13.21 -26.25
CA PRO A 4 -15.64 -11.96 -26.40
C PRO A 4 -16.03 -10.90 -25.35
N ASP A 5 -17.30 -10.78 -25.00
CA ASP A 5 -17.79 -9.81 -24.02
C ASP A 5 -17.23 -10.06 -22.60
N ARG A 6 -17.08 -11.32 -22.18
CA ARG A 6 -16.48 -11.66 -20.89
C ARG A 6 -14.98 -11.41 -20.84
N ARG A 7 -14.29 -11.51 -21.98
CA ARG A 7 -12.85 -11.19 -22.04
C ARG A 7 -12.63 -9.69 -21.89
N ALA A 8 -13.42 -8.87 -22.60
CA ALA A 8 -13.36 -7.42 -22.47
C ALA A 8 -13.60 -7.01 -21.02
N LEU A 9 -14.65 -7.54 -20.39
CA LEU A 9 -14.97 -7.30 -18.99
C LEU A 9 -13.83 -7.71 -18.04
N ALA A 10 -13.15 -8.83 -18.31
CA ALA A 10 -12.03 -9.30 -17.50
C ALA A 10 -10.79 -8.39 -17.62
N TYR A 11 -10.50 -7.86 -18.82
CA TYR A 11 -9.44 -6.85 -18.99
C TYR A 11 -9.81 -5.53 -18.30
N THR A 12 -11.06 -5.09 -18.39
CA THR A 12 -11.55 -3.91 -17.67
C THR A 12 -11.41 -4.10 -16.15
N ALA A 13 -11.79 -5.27 -15.63
CA ALA A 13 -11.63 -5.60 -14.22
C ALA A 13 -10.15 -5.54 -13.77
N ALA A 14 -9.24 -6.08 -14.60
CA ALA A 14 -7.81 -6.00 -14.34
C ALA A 14 -7.30 -4.55 -14.34
N ALA A 15 -7.71 -3.74 -15.33
CA ALA A 15 -7.32 -2.33 -15.43
C ALA A 15 -7.81 -1.50 -14.22
N VAL A 16 -9.07 -1.69 -13.81
CA VAL A 16 -9.64 -1.04 -12.63
C VAL A 16 -8.88 -1.46 -11.35
N SER A 17 -8.50 -2.75 -11.24
CA SER A 17 -7.70 -3.22 -10.11
C SER A 17 -6.31 -2.57 -10.06
N ILE A 18 -5.66 -2.38 -11.21
CA ILE A 18 -4.35 -1.71 -11.30
C ILE A 18 -4.47 -0.25 -10.84
N PHE A 19 -5.52 0.45 -11.30
CA PHE A 19 -5.80 1.82 -10.86
C PHE A 19 -6.03 1.91 -9.36
N GLY A 20 -6.86 1.03 -8.81
CA GLY A 20 -7.14 1.01 -7.38
C GLY A 20 -5.88 0.73 -6.54
N TRP A 21 -5.02 -0.22 -6.96
CA TRP A 21 -3.75 -0.46 -6.27
C TRP A 21 -2.74 0.67 -6.47
N GLY A 22 -2.69 1.30 -7.65
CA GLY A 22 -1.86 2.47 -7.90
C GLY A 22 -2.23 3.67 -7.02
N SER A 23 -3.52 3.87 -6.74
CA SER A 23 -4.02 4.94 -5.88
C SER A 23 -3.80 4.70 -4.37
N LEU A 24 -3.39 3.49 -3.97
CA LEU A 24 -3.26 3.11 -2.56
C LEU A 24 -2.33 4.04 -1.79
N TYR A 25 -1.11 4.25 -2.29
CA TYR A 25 -0.10 5.05 -1.58
C TYR A 25 -0.42 6.55 -1.54
N PRO A 26 -0.83 7.20 -2.63
CA PRO A 26 -1.28 8.59 -2.59
C PRO A 26 -2.45 8.82 -1.61
N VAL A 27 -3.48 7.98 -1.67
CA VAL A 27 -4.63 8.11 -0.76
C VAL A 27 -4.25 7.79 0.67
N ALA A 28 -3.39 6.80 0.91
CA ALA A 28 -2.88 6.50 2.25
C ALA A 28 -2.08 7.67 2.83
N LYS A 29 -1.32 8.40 2.01
CA LYS A 29 -0.56 9.58 2.46
C LYS A 29 -1.50 10.65 3.02
N LEU A 30 -2.59 10.95 2.32
CA LEU A 30 -3.61 11.90 2.79
C LEU A 30 -4.28 11.42 4.09
N ALA A 31 -4.66 10.13 4.16
CA ALA A 31 -5.28 9.60 5.38
C ALA A 31 -4.36 9.68 6.60
N LEU A 32 -3.05 9.48 6.39
CA LEU A 32 -2.04 9.51 7.46
C LEU A 32 -1.75 10.92 8.01
N GLU A 33 -2.31 11.97 7.43
CA GLU A 33 -2.28 13.32 8.00
C GLU A 33 -3.16 13.43 9.24
N GLU A 34 -4.24 12.63 9.32
CA GLU A 34 -5.25 12.70 10.37
C GLU A 34 -5.31 11.45 11.25
N VAL A 35 -4.87 10.30 10.73
CA VAL A 35 -4.93 9.01 11.44
C VAL A 35 -3.61 8.27 11.39
N THR A 36 -3.39 7.41 12.37
CA THR A 36 -2.12 6.68 12.48
C THR A 36 -2.03 5.49 11.51
N PRO A 37 -0.80 4.99 11.20
CA PRO A 37 -0.60 3.79 10.38
C PRO A 37 -1.38 2.58 10.87
N LEU A 38 -1.49 2.43 12.19
CA LEU A 38 -2.21 1.33 12.82
C LEU A 38 -3.72 1.43 12.55
N MET A 39 -4.28 2.64 12.61
CA MET A 39 -5.68 2.89 12.27
C MET A 39 -5.96 2.61 10.80
N VAL A 40 -5.10 3.06 9.89
CA VAL A 40 -5.24 2.76 8.44
C VAL A 40 -5.19 1.25 8.20
N ALA A 41 -4.21 0.55 8.80
CA ALA A 41 -4.08 -0.91 8.64
C ALA A 41 -5.33 -1.65 9.17
N LEU A 42 -5.86 -1.23 10.35
CA LEU A 42 -7.09 -1.81 10.92
C LEU A 42 -8.30 -1.55 10.02
N ALA A 43 -8.51 -0.31 9.58
CA ALA A 43 -9.62 0.04 8.70
C ALA A 43 -9.60 -0.82 7.42
N ARG A 44 -8.43 -0.99 6.81
CA ARG A 44 -8.26 -1.85 5.62
C ARG A 44 -8.61 -3.30 5.91
N ALA A 45 -8.15 -3.86 7.03
CA ALA A 45 -8.45 -5.25 7.39
C ALA A 45 -9.94 -5.44 7.67
N VAL A 46 -10.54 -4.60 8.50
CA VAL A 46 -11.96 -4.71 8.88
C VAL A 46 -12.88 -4.53 7.68
N LEU A 47 -12.71 -3.46 6.91
CA LEU A 47 -13.56 -3.18 5.74
C LEU A 47 -13.42 -4.28 4.68
N ALA A 48 -12.20 -4.71 4.39
CA ALA A 48 -12.00 -5.81 3.44
C ALA A 48 -12.62 -7.11 3.94
N GLY A 49 -12.47 -7.44 5.22
CA GLY A 49 -13.07 -8.62 5.84
C GLY A 49 -14.60 -8.62 5.73
N LEU A 50 -15.22 -7.51 6.08
CA LEU A 50 -16.69 -7.36 6.03
C LEU A 50 -17.23 -7.46 4.60
N ILE A 51 -16.62 -6.74 3.65
CA ILE A 51 -17.04 -6.75 2.25
C ILE A 51 -16.86 -8.13 1.62
N LEU A 52 -15.71 -8.79 1.84
CA LEU A 52 -15.45 -10.13 1.30
C LEU A 52 -16.32 -11.20 1.97
N ALA A 53 -16.65 -11.06 3.25
CA ALA A 53 -17.61 -11.92 3.92
C ALA A 53 -19.01 -11.76 3.32
N LEU A 54 -19.45 -10.52 3.11
CA LEU A 54 -20.72 -10.22 2.45
C LEU A 54 -20.76 -10.81 1.02
N LEU A 55 -19.72 -10.59 0.22
CA LEU A 55 -19.61 -11.15 -1.12
C LEU A 55 -19.61 -12.69 -1.11
N THR A 56 -18.97 -13.31 -0.12
CA THR A 56 -19.05 -14.77 0.06
C THR A 56 -20.46 -15.24 0.29
N CYS A 57 -21.23 -14.52 1.11
CA CYS A 57 -22.65 -14.85 1.37
C CYS A 57 -23.53 -14.66 0.13
N LEU A 58 -23.37 -13.56 -0.58
CA LEU A 58 -24.18 -13.23 -1.77
C LEU A 58 -23.91 -14.21 -2.93
N ARG A 59 -22.64 -14.57 -3.18
CA ARG A 59 -22.27 -15.47 -4.28
C ARG A 59 -22.80 -16.90 -4.12
N ASN A 60 -23.09 -17.34 -2.91
CA ASN A 60 -23.53 -18.70 -2.64
C ASN A 60 -25.07 -18.88 -2.71
N GLY A 61 -25.80 -17.86 -3.17
CA GLY A 61 -27.26 -17.90 -3.37
C GLY A 61 -28.10 -17.91 -2.09
N HIS A 62 -27.52 -18.39 -0.98
CA HIS A 62 -28.16 -18.42 0.33
C HIS A 62 -27.17 -18.01 1.43
N LEU A 63 -27.61 -17.08 2.27
CA LEU A 63 -26.82 -16.55 3.39
C LEU A 63 -26.25 -17.68 4.28
N ARG A 64 -27.04 -18.70 4.54
CA ARG A 64 -26.64 -19.87 5.36
C ARG A 64 -25.44 -20.61 4.78
N HIS A 65 -25.37 -20.78 3.46
CA HIS A 65 -24.24 -21.47 2.82
C HIS A 65 -22.95 -20.63 2.89
N GLY A 66 -23.07 -19.31 2.66
CA GLY A 66 -21.93 -18.39 2.82
C GLY A 66 -21.40 -18.36 4.24
N LEU A 67 -22.29 -18.22 5.23
CA LEU A 67 -21.92 -18.28 6.65
C LEU A 67 -21.33 -19.62 7.04
N GLY A 68 -21.85 -20.76 6.51
CA GLY A 68 -21.29 -22.07 6.71
C GLY A 68 -19.84 -22.20 6.21
N ARG A 69 -19.53 -21.60 5.05
CA ARG A 69 -18.14 -21.53 4.51
C ARG A 69 -17.23 -20.70 5.40
N LEU A 70 -17.66 -19.49 5.76
CA LEU A 70 -16.89 -18.61 6.65
C LEU A 70 -16.60 -19.28 7.98
N ARG A 71 -17.61 -19.94 8.58
CA ARG A 71 -17.44 -20.69 9.82
C ARG A 71 -16.44 -21.83 9.66
N ARG A 72 -16.53 -22.61 8.57
CA ARG A 72 -15.59 -23.71 8.30
C ARG A 72 -14.16 -23.21 8.21
N GLU A 73 -13.91 -22.14 7.42
CA GLU A 73 -12.58 -21.51 7.31
C GLU A 73 -12.08 -20.99 8.65
N ALA A 74 -12.98 -20.45 9.49
CA ALA A 74 -12.63 -19.87 10.79
C ALA A 74 -12.38 -20.92 11.88
N THR A 75 -13.01 -22.11 11.81
CA THR A 75 -12.96 -23.11 12.89
C THR A 75 -12.16 -24.34 12.53
N THR A 76 -12.43 -24.96 11.38
CA THR A 76 -11.81 -26.24 10.98
C THR A 76 -10.42 -26.02 10.39
N ASP A 77 -10.29 -25.01 9.52
CA ASP A 77 -9.09 -24.76 8.73
C ASP A 77 -8.40 -23.42 9.11
N TRP A 78 -8.58 -22.94 10.32
CA TRP A 78 -8.23 -21.59 10.80
C TRP A 78 -6.74 -21.23 10.70
N ARG A 79 -5.83 -22.21 10.75
CA ARG A 79 -4.37 -21.97 10.77
C ARG A 79 -3.89 -21.27 9.51
N GLY A 80 -4.36 -21.72 8.34
CA GLY A 80 -3.99 -21.12 7.06
C GLY A 80 -4.43 -19.64 6.94
N PRO A 81 -5.72 -19.33 7.09
CA PRO A 81 -6.20 -17.97 7.11
C PRO A 81 -5.57 -17.10 8.21
N CYS A 82 -5.29 -17.65 9.40
CA CYS A 82 -4.62 -16.94 10.49
C CYS A 82 -3.21 -16.48 10.06
N VAL A 83 -2.37 -17.40 9.59
CA VAL A 83 -1.01 -17.07 9.13
C VAL A 83 -1.06 -16.07 7.97
N LEU A 84 -1.97 -16.29 7.01
CA LEU A 84 -2.13 -15.38 5.88
C LEU A 84 -2.58 -13.99 6.34
N GLY A 85 -3.51 -13.88 7.26
CA GLY A 85 -4.00 -12.62 7.81
C GLY A 85 -2.92 -11.85 8.54
N LEU A 86 -2.20 -12.51 9.44
CA LEU A 86 -1.13 -11.90 10.23
C LEU A 86 0.02 -11.39 9.36
N ILE A 87 0.44 -12.17 8.37
CA ILE A 87 1.56 -11.80 7.50
C ILE A 87 1.10 -10.84 6.40
N SER A 88 0.09 -11.26 5.60
CA SER A 88 -0.26 -10.58 4.35
C SER A 88 -1.10 -9.32 4.57
N LEU A 89 -2.00 -9.31 5.54
CA LEU A 89 -2.90 -8.16 5.76
C LEU A 89 -2.41 -7.26 6.91
N ALA A 90 -2.10 -7.82 8.08
CA ALA A 90 -1.62 -7.00 9.20
C ALA A 90 -0.17 -6.55 8.99
N GLY A 91 0.75 -7.49 8.82
CA GLY A 91 2.20 -7.20 8.74
C GLY A 91 2.57 -6.30 7.57
N THR A 92 2.18 -6.69 6.34
CA THR A 92 2.52 -5.89 5.15
C THR A 92 1.86 -4.51 5.17
N SER A 93 0.58 -4.43 5.61
CA SER A 93 -0.11 -3.14 5.70
C SER A 93 0.53 -2.23 6.74
N LEU A 94 0.85 -2.76 7.92
CA LEU A 94 1.48 -1.95 8.97
C LEU A 94 2.85 -1.45 8.55
N MET A 95 3.70 -2.30 7.95
CA MET A 95 5.01 -1.87 7.44
C MET A 95 4.87 -0.81 6.34
N ALA A 96 3.97 -1.01 5.38
CA ALA A 96 3.75 -0.06 4.30
C ALA A 96 3.26 1.29 4.81
N MET A 97 2.29 1.31 5.74
CA MET A 97 1.74 2.55 6.31
C MET A 97 2.74 3.24 7.24
N THR A 98 3.55 2.49 7.99
CA THR A 98 4.62 3.06 8.82
C THR A 98 5.72 3.68 7.95
N ALA A 99 6.17 3.00 6.90
CA ALA A 99 7.15 3.55 5.95
C ALA A 99 6.64 4.84 5.29
N GLN A 100 5.32 4.94 5.05
CA GLN A 100 4.68 6.10 4.44
C GLN A 100 4.82 7.39 5.26
N GLN A 101 5.04 7.29 6.57
CA GLN A 101 5.30 8.46 7.43
C GLN A 101 6.64 9.12 7.15
N PHE A 102 7.61 8.35 6.65
CA PHE A 102 9.00 8.77 6.42
C PHE A 102 9.33 9.00 4.94
N LEU A 103 8.49 8.48 4.03
CA LEU A 103 8.76 8.49 2.59
C LEU A 103 7.68 9.26 1.82
N PRO A 104 8.06 9.86 0.66
CA PRO A 104 7.09 10.24 -0.36
C PRO A 104 6.26 9.03 -0.82
N ALA A 105 5.01 9.27 -1.21
CA ALA A 105 4.09 8.20 -1.62
C ALA A 105 4.60 7.44 -2.85
N ALA A 106 5.17 8.16 -3.82
CA ALA A 106 5.79 7.58 -5.00
C ALA A 106 6.93 6.62 -4.65
N VAL A 107 7.85 7.03 -3.76
CA VAL A 107 9.00 6.23 -3.33
C VAL A 107 8.54 4.98 -2.57
N ASN A 108 7.63 5.15 -1.59
CA ASN A 108 7.11 4.02 -0.83
C ASN A 108 6.37 3.02 -1.72
N GLY A 109 5.54 3.51 -2.64
CA GLY A 109 4.84 2.67 -3.62
C GLY A 109 5.79 1.86 -4.49
N LEU A 110 6.88 2.46 -4.98
CA LEU A 110 7.91 1.76 -5.75
C LEU A 110 8.60 0.66 -4.93
N LEU A 111 9.09 1.01 -3.74
CA LEU A 111 9.84 0.07 -2.88
C LEU A 111 8.98 -1.11 -2.42
N ASN A 112 7.72 -0.88 -2.05
CA ASN A 112 6.80 -1.96 -1.67
C ASN A 112 6.45 -2.90 -2.84
N ASN A 113 6.46 -2.42 -4.08
CA ASN A 113 6.19 -3.24 -5.26
C ASN A 113 7.41 -4.04 -5.78
N LEU A 114 8.52 -4.12 -5.03
CA LEU A 114 9.69 -4.95 -5.36
C LEU A 114 9.50 -6.44 -5.03
N SER A 115 8.36 -6.87 -4.54
CA SER A 115 8.09 -8.28 -4.21
C SER A 115 8.39 -9.27 -5.36
N PRO A 116 8.17 -8.96 -6.65
CA PRO A 116 8.57 -9.85 -7.73
C PRO A 116 10.09 -10.05 -7.83
N LEU A 117 10.88 -9.02 -7.47
CA LEU A 117 12.34 -9.11 -7.44
C LEU A 117 12.82 -10.11 -6.37
N TRP A 118 12.22 -10.06 -5.18
CA TRP A 118 12.53 -11.01 -4.11
C TRP A 118 12.17 -12.44 -4.48
N LEU A 119 11.03 -12.64 -5.15
CA LEU A 119 10.63 -13.95 -5.66
C LEU A 119 11.59 -14.46 -6.75
N ALA A 120 12.05 -13.58 -7.64
CA ALA A 120 13.03 -13.90 -8.66
C ALA A 120 14.37 -14.31 -8.02
N LEU A 121 14.85 -13.54 -7.02
CA LEU A 121 16.06 -13.87 -6.28
C LEU A 121 15.94 -15.21 -5.53
N TYR A 122 14.80 -15.47 -4.88
CA TYR A 122 14.52 -16.76 -4.26
C TYR A 122 14.60 -17.91 -5.29
N THR A 123 14.06 -17.72 -6.49
CA THR A 123 14.09 -18.71 -7.56
C THR A 123 15.53 -18.98 -8.02
N ALA A 124 16.37 -17.92 -8.11
CA ALA A 124 17.79 -18.06 -8.44
C ALA A 124 18.55 -18.84 -7.37
N LEU A 125 18.40 -18.46 -6.10
CA LEU A 125 19.10 -19.07 -4.98
C LEU A 125 18.72 -20.55 -4.77
N THR A 126 17.51 -20.95 -5.14
CA THR A 126 17.04 -22.33 -5.07
C THR A 126 17.40 -23.17 -6.30
N GLY A 127 18.14 -22.61 -7.26
CA GLY A 127 18.58 -23.30 -8.49
C GLY A 127 17.42 -23.61 -9.45
N ARG A 128 16.27 -22.96 -9.30
CA ARG A 128 15.06 -23.14 -10.14
C ARG A 128 14.94 -22.15 -11.28
N ALA A 129 15.95 -21.32 -11.50
CA ALA A 129 15.93 -20.32 -12.56
C ALA A 129 16.14 -20.98 -13.92
N ARG A 130 15.25 -20.69 -14.87
CA ARG A 130 15.37 -21.15 -16.26
C ARG A 130 16.57 -20.52 -16.95
N ASN A 131 16.83 -19.23 -16.70
CA ASN A 131 17.96 -18.49 -17.26
C ASN A 131 18.54 -17.58 -16.17
N ALA A 132 19.49 -18.10 -15.40
CA ALA A 132 20.10 -17.39 -14.29
C ALA A 132 20.80 -16.07 -14.71
N PRO A 133 21.56 -15.98 -15.81
CA PRO A 133 22.16 -14.73 -16.26
C PRO A 133 21.13 -13.62 -16.51
N LEU A 134 20.00 -13.95 -17.16
CA LEU A 134 18.95 -13.00 -17.49
C LEU A 134 18.23 -12.53 -16.22
N LEU A 135 17.98 -13.45 -15.28
CA LEU A 135 17.39 -13.13 -13.98
C LEU A 135 18.32 -12.21 -13.17
N LEU A 136 19.61 -12.49 -13.11
CA LEU A 136 20.59 -11.66 -12.42
C LEU A 136 20.73 -10.28 -13.07
N ALA A 137 20.75 -10.19 -14.40
CA ALA A 137 20.80 -8.91 -15.13
C ALA A 137 19.57 -8.05 -14.82
N GLY A 138 18.37 -8.65 -14.83
CA GLY A 138 17.14 -7.95 -14.46
C GLY A 138 17.13 -7.50 -12.99
N SER A 139 17.60 -8.35 -12.09
CA SER A 139 17.70 -8.01 -10.66
C SER A 139 18.70 -6.87 -10.42
N SER A 140 19.85 -6.86 -11.11
CA SER A 140 20.84 -5.79 -11.03
C SER A 140 20.29 -4.48 -11.56
N LEU A 141 19.57 -4.51 -12.70
CA LEU A 141 18.93 -3.31 -13.26
C LEU A 141 17.87 -2.74 -12.31
N ALA A 142 17.06 -3.59 -11.69
CA ALA A 142 16.08 -3.16 -10.68
C ALA A 142 16.78 -2.55 -9.44
N ALA A 143 17.88 -3.14 -8.97
CA ALA A 143 18.66 -2.59 -7.86
C ALA A 143 19.26 -1.22 -8.19
N VAL A 144 19.79 -1.02 -9.41
CA VAL A 144 20.22 0.31 -9.90
C VAL A 144 19.04 1.29 -9.89
N GLY A 145 17.86 0.86 -10.34
CA GLY A 145 16.65 1.67 -10.30
C GLY A 145 16.28 2.09 -8.87
N VAL A 146 16.35 1.19 -7.90
CA VAL A 146 16.16 1.50 -6.47
C VAL A 146 17.17 2.54 -6.00
N ALA A 147 18.44 2.37 -6.32
CA ALA A 147 19.48 3.34 -5.97
C ALA A 147 19.20 4.73 -6.55
N LEU A 148 18.78 4.82 -7.81
CA LEU A 148 18.41 6.09 -8.44
C LEU A 148 17.22 6.77 -7.74
N VAL A 149 16.19 6.00 -7.35
CA VAL A 149 15.03 6.51 -6.60
C VAL A 149 15.48 7.02 -5.23
N LEU A 150 16.28 6.25 -4.50
CA LEU A 150 16.73 6.61 -3.16
C LEU A 150 17.65 7.84 -3.16
N LEU A 151 18.58 7.92 -4.12
CA LEU A 151 19.47 9.06 -4.27
C LEU A 151 18.74 10.32 -4.79
N GLY A 152 17.80 10.13 -5.71
CA GLY A 152 17.00 11.24 -6.27
C GLY A 152 15.85 11.68 -5.37
N GLY A 153 15.35 10.82 -4.49
CA GLY A 153 14.25 11.10 -3.56
C GLY A 153 14.69 11.67 -2.20
N ALA A 154 15.98 11.78 -1.95
CA ALA A 154 16.53 12.33 -0.71
C ALA A 154 16.42 13.87 -0.60
N SER A 155 15.90 14.54 -1.62
CA SER A 155 15.61 15.98 -1.53
C SER A 155 14.41 16.18 -0.60
N PRO A 156 14.50 17.03 0.44
CA PRO A 156 13.37 17.36 1.28
C PRO A 156 12.23 17.92 0.42
N PRO A 157 10.96 17.62 0.71
CA PRO A 157 9.85 18.23 0.01
C PRO A 157 9.97 19.74 0.12
N PRO A 158 9.65 20.51 -0.94
CA PRO A 158 9.63 21.96 -0.87
C PRO A 158 8.64 22.37 0.25
N PRO A 159 8.96 23.41 1.03
CA PRO A 159 8.06 23.88 2.06
C PRO A 159 6.70 24.21 1.39
N PRO A 160 5.56 23.94 2.06
CA PRO A 160 4.26 24.23 1.49
C PRO A 160 4.21 25.70 1.05
N ALA A 161 3.57 25.98 -0.08
CA ALA A 161 3.58 27.32 -0.74
C ALA A 161 3.23 28.47 0.21
N ALA A 162 2.42 28.21 1.25
CA ALA A 162 2.13 29.14 2.33
C ALA A 162 3.37 29.51 3.17
N SER A 163 4.26 28.55 3.43
CA SER A 163 5.52 28.77 4.16
C SER A 163 6.55 29.52 3.31
N ALA A 164 6.60 29.24 2.01
CA ALA A 164 7.46 29.96 1.08
C ALA A 164 7.01 31.42 0.90
N ALA A 165 5.71 31.67 0.85
CA ALA A 165 5.14 33.02 0.81
C ALA A 165 5.39 33.79 2.12
N ALA A 166 5.26 33.12 3.28
CA ALA A 166 5.57 33.69 4.59
C ALA A 166 7.07 33.98 4.76
N ALA A 167 7.95 33.08 4.31
CA ALA A 167 9.40 33.28 4.30
C ALA A 167 9.83 34.43 3.36
N SER A 168 9.21 34.54 2.18
CA SER A 168 9.42 35.63 1.25
C SER A 168 8.90 36.98 1.80
N ALA A 169 7.76 37.00 2.48
CA ALA A 169 7.22 38.18 3.15
C ALA A 169 8.07 38.62 4.34
N ALA A 170 8.61 37.65 5.12
CA ALA A 170 9.54 37.91 6.23
C ALA A 170 10.90 38.44 5.75
N ALA A 171 11.38 37.97 4.61
CA ALA A 171 12.63 38.45 3.99
C ALA A 171 12.48 39.85 3.36
N ALA A 172 11.27 40.22 2.96
CA ALA A 172 10.95 41.56 2.38
C ALA A 172 10.68 42.63 3.46
N SER A 173 10.38 42.23 4.70
CA SER A 173 10.25 43.15 5.84
C SER A 173 11.59 43.30 6.54
N GLY A 174 12.35 44.35 6.19
CA GLY A 174 13.54 44.76 6.92
C GLY A 174 13.22 45.15 8.38
N PRO A 175 14.24 45.25 9.25
CA PRO A 175 14.08 45.39 10.69
C PRO A 175 13.71 46.80 11.09
N SER A 176 12.44 47.25 10.93
CA SER A 176 11.89 48.43 11.62
C SER A 176 10.39 48.58 11.35
N ALA A 177 9.53 48.11 12.27
CA ALA A 177 8.30 48.77 12.66
C ALA A 177 7.59 48.02 13.80
N PRO A 178 7.09 48.69 14.87
CA PRO A 178 6.35 48.05 15.95
C PRO A 178 4.96 47.62 15.45
N ALA A 179 4.54 46.42 15.89
CA ALA A 179 3.28 45.82 15.50
C ALA A 179 2.07 46.65 16.00
N PRO A 180 1.06 46.96 15.16
CA PRO A 180 -0.23 47.38 15.64
C PRO A 180 -1.05 46.19 16.09
N ALA A 181 -1.51 46.23 17.34
CA ALA A 181 -2.52 45.32 17.85
C ALA A 181 -3.84 45.49 17.10
N LEU A 182 -4.25 44.47 16.36
CA LEU A 182 -5.58 44.45 15.75
C LEU A 182 -6.21 43.06 15.93
N LEU A 183 -7.24 43.06 16.79
CA LEU A 183 -8.47 42.27 16.76
C LEU A 183 -8.38 40.82 16.25
N SER A 184 -8.45 39.95 17.20
CA SER A 184 -8.74 38.50 17.06
C SER A 184 -10.11 38.27 16.42
N THR A 185 -10.14 37.83 15.18
CA THR A 185 -11.24 37.04 14.65
C THR A 185 -10.83 35.54 14.73
N PRO A 186 -11.73 34.64 15.19
CA PRO A 186 -11.39 33.24 15.24
C PRO A 186 -11.42 32.66 13.80
N ALA A 187 -10.26 32.53 13.20
CA ALA A 187 -10.09 31.68 12.01
C ALA A 187 -10.34 30.22 12.45
N SER A 188 -11.26 29.56 11.77
CA SER A 188 -11.57 28.13 11.87
C SER A 188 -10.27 27.32 11.88
N GLY A 189 -10.03 26.64 13.04
CA GLY A 189 -8.75 26.04 13.31
C GLY A 189 -8.45 24.83 12.45
N SER A 190 -7.53 24.99 11.57
CA SER A 190 -6.63 23.91 11.20
C SER A 190 -5.70 23.68 12.40
N ARG A 191 -6.13 22.86 13.34
CA ARG A 191 -5.24 22.33 14.38
C ARG A 191 -4.18 21.51 13.68
N SER A 192 -2.96 22.00 13.62
CA SER A 192 -1.83 21.21 13.19
C SER A 192 -1.74 19.95 14.07
N PHE A 193 -1.51 18.81 13.46
CA PHE A 193 -1.29 17.48 14.06
C PHE A 193 -0.27 17.50 15.23
N LEU A 194 0.55 18.55 15.35
CA LEU A 194 1.54 18.72 16.39
C LEU A 194 0.95 19.17 17.74
N ASP A 195 -0.29 19.72 17.78
CA ASP A 195 -0.90 20.24 19.03
C ASP A 195 -1.94 19.31 19.66
N SER A 196 -2.37 18.27 18.98
CA SER A 196 -3.39 17.34 19.47
C SER A 196 -2.79 16.00 19.87
N GLY A 197 -2.00 15.86 20.93
CA GLY A 197 -1.71 14.59 21.64
C GLY A 197 -1.48 13.30 20.81
N ALA A 198 -1.62 13.32 19.51
CA ALA A 198 -1.20 12.32 18.56
C ALA A 198 0.31 12.48 18.42
N GLY A 199 1.07 11.56 19.01
CA GLY A 199 2.50 11.64 19.24
C GLY A 199 3.27 12.18 18.04
N SER A 200 4.27 13.00 18.33
CA SER A 200 5.29 13.43 17.36
C SER A 200 5.65 12.25 16.44
N PRO A 201 5.86 12.47 15.13
CA PRO A 201 6.26 11.36 14.25
C PRO A 201 7.39 10.61 14.94
N PRO A 202 7.43 9.26 14.92
CA PRO A 202 8.44 8.46 15.59
C PRO A 202 9.82 8.70 14.97
N GLY A 203 10.40 9.86 15.19
CA GLY A 203 11.59 10.40 14.59
C GLY A 203 12.00 11.74 15.15
N GLY A 204 11.38 12.20 16.22
CA GLY A 204 11.64 13.50 16.86
C GLY A 204 13.09 13.80 17.31
N GLY A 205 14.07 13.15 16.72
CA GLY A 205 15.52 13.37 16.91
C GLY A 205 16.33 12.88 15.71
N LEU A 206 15.68 12.33 14.67
CA LEU A 206 16.39 11.84 13.48
C LEU A 206 16.60 12.97 12.47
N SER A 207 17.81 13.03 11.89
CA SER A 207 18.04 13.86 10.72
C SER A 207 17.13 13.43 9.57
N GLY A 208 16.77 14.33 8.66
CA GLY A 208 15.90 14.00 7.52
C GLY A 208 16.40 12.80 6.69
N SER A 209 17.74 12.68 6.53
CA SER A 209 18.34 11.53 5.86
C SER A 209 18.19 10.22 6.64
N ALA A 210 18.30 10.25 7.96
CA ALA A 210 18.11 9.06 8.79
C ALA A 210 16.64 8.60 8.80
N ALA A 211 15.70 9.55 8.87
CA ALA A 211 14.25 9.25 8.77
C ALA A 211 13.93 8.63 7.41
N PHE A 212 14.44 9.18 6.31
CA PHE A 212 14.27 8.63 4.96
C PHE A 212 14.85 7.22 4.85
N ALA A 213 16.08 6.99 5.35
CA ALA A 213 16.73 5.68 5.34
C ALA A 213 15.93 4.65 6.17
N LEU A 214 15.39 5.04 7.32
CA LEU A 214 14.52 4.20 8.14
C LEU A 214 13.25 3.82 7.35
N GLY A 215 12.58 4.79 6.75
CA GLY A 215 11.40 4.55 5.92
C GLY A 215 11.69 3.61 4.76
N ALA A 216 12.81 3.81 4.06
CA ALA A 216 13.25 2.95 2.96
C ALA A 216 13.51 1.50 3.43
N THR A 217 14.16 1.34 4.57
CA THR A 217 14.42 0.02 5.18
C THR A 217 13.12 -0.70 5.54
N ILE A 218 12.17 0.00 6.18
CA ILE A 218 10.86 -0.56 6.52
C ILE A 218 10.11 -0.96 5.24
N SER A 219 10.11 -0.10 4.21
CA SER A 219 9.43 -0.37 2.95
C SER A 219 10.03 -1.57 2.21
N LEU A 220 11.36 -1.69 2.14
CA LEU A 220 12.04 -2.86 1.59
C LEU A 220 11.72 -4.14 2.37
N GLY A 221 11.74 -4.08 3.71
CA GLY A 221 11.30 -5.19 4.55
C GLY A 221 9.84 -5.57 4.29
N GLY A 222 8.97 -4.58 4.10
CA GLY A 222 7.58 -4.78 3.68
C GLY A 222 7.46 -5.53 2.36
N SER A 223 8.25 -5.15 1.35
CA SER A 223 8.25 -5.84 0.04
C SER A 223 8.75 -7.29 0.12
N MET A 224 9.72 -7.57 0.98
CA MET A 224 10.15 -8.96 1.27
C MET A 224 9.03 -9.75 1.94
N LEU A 225 8.33 -9.14 2.89
CA LEU A 225 7.19 -9.75 3.56
C LEU A 225 6.05 -10.03 2.58
N ILE A 226 5.79 -9.13 1.62
CA ILE A 226 4.83 -9.34 0.51
C ILE A 226 5.26 -10.55 -0.33
N ALA A 227 6.54 -10.66 -0.70
CA ALA A 227 7.05 -11.80 -1.45
C ALA A 227 6.84 -13.12 -0.68
N TYR A 228 7.17 -13.14 0.61
CA TYR A 228 6.93 -14.31 1.46
C TYR A 228 5.43 -14.61 1.61
N SER A 229 4.61 -13.59 1.81
CA SER A 229 3.15 -13.76 1.89
C SER A 229 2.54 -14.37 0.63
N ASN A 230 3.08 -14.05 -0.56
CA ASN A 230 2.66 -14.65 -1.81
C ASN A 230 2.97 -16.16 -1.86
N LEU A 231 4.10 -16.60 -1.31
CA LEU A 231 4.42 -18.03 -1.20
C LEU A 231 3.48 -18.75 -0.22
N VAL A 232 3.18 -18.13 0.91
CA VAL A 232 2.21 -18.64 1.89
C VAL A 232 0.81 -18.68 1.28
N ALA A 233 0.39 -17.61 0.62
CA ALA A 233 -0.93 -17.52 -0.01
C ALA A 233 -1.16 -18.64 -1.04
N ARG A 234 -0.18 -18.94 -1.88
CA ARG A 234 -0.27 -20.06 -2.85
C ARG A 234 -0.58 -21.39 -2.17
N ARG A 235 0.04 -21.67 -1.02
CA ARG A 235 -0.19 -22.92 -0.25
C ARG A 235 -1.55 -22.89 0.45
N VAL A 236 -1.88 -21.78 1.10
CA VAL A 236 -3.12 -21.64 1.87
C VAL A 236 -4.35 -21.62 0.98
N MET A 237 -4.27 -20.97 -0.20
CA MET A 237 -5.40 -20.82 -1.12
C MET A 237 -5.69 -22.07 -1.96
N ALA A 238 -4.79 -23.06 -1.96
CA ALA A 238 -4.95 -24.27 -2.76
C ALA A 238 -6.24 -25.02 -2.33
N GLY A 239 -7.18 -25.15 -3.26
CA GLY A 239 -8.46 -25.84 -3.03
C GLY A 239 -9.48 -25.11 -2.12
N ARG A 240 -9.21 -23.86 -1.73
CA ARG A 240 -10.09 -23.05 -0.88
C ARG A 240 -10.84 -21.99 -1.69
N ASP A 241 -11.92 -21.47 -1.10
CA ASP A 241 -12.60 -20.28 -1.66
C ASP A 241 -11.80 -19.02 -1.31
N PRO A 242 -11.26 -18.30 -2.31
CA PRO A 242 -10.41 -17.14 -2.05
C PRO A 242 -11.11 -16.03 -1.27
N PHE A 243 -12.42 -15.84 -1.48
CA PHE A 243 -13.19 -14.80 -0.80
C PHE A 243 -13.40 -15.14 0.68
N ALA A 244 -13.85 -16.37 0.98
CA ALA A 244 -14.06 -16.82 2.35
C ALA A 244 -12.73 -16.86 3.13
N THR A 245 -11.69 -17.41 2.53
CA THR A 245 -10.37 -17.51 3.15
C THR A 245 -9.78 -16.13 3.44
N THR A 246 -9.87 -15.18 2.49
CA THR A 246 -9.37 -13.81 2.72
C THR A 246 -10.23 -13.03 3.71
N ALA A 247 -11.56 -13.23 3.73
CA ALA A 247 -12.43 -12.62 4.72
C ALA A 247 -12.06 -13.06 6.15
N VAL A 248 -11.84 -14.35 6.35
CA VAL A 248 -11.41 -14.91 7.64
C VAL A 248 -9.99 -14.46 7.99
N ALA A 249 -9.08 -14.44 7.02
CA ALA A 249 -7.73 -13.90 7.21
C ALA A 249 -7.75 -12.43 7.65
N ALA A 250 -8.64 -11.61 7.07
CA ALA A 250 -8.82 -10.22 7.47
C ALA A 250 -9.35 -10.08 8.90
N GLY A 251 -10.23 -10.98 9.34
CA GLY A 251 -10.64 -11.08 10.75
C GLY A 251 -9.46 -11.37 11.67
N TRP A 252 -8.62 -12.35 11.35
CA TRP A 252 -7.40 -12.63 12.11
C TRP A 252 -6.40 -11.48 12.11
N ALA A 253 -6.27 -10.76 10.97
CA ALA A 253 -5.43 -9.58 10.86
C ALA A 253 -5.88 -8.44 11.77
N SER A 254 -7.18 -8.31 11.99
CA SER A 254 -7.75 -7.23 12.81
C SER A 254 -7.42 -7.36 14.30
N LEU A 255 -7.21 -8.58 14.81
CA LEU A 255 -6.97 -8.81 16.24
C LEU A 255 -5.71 -8.12 16.77
N PRO A 256 -4.51 -8.32 16.19
CA PRO A 256 -3.30 -7.64 16.64
C PRO A 256 -3.30 -6.13 16.35
N LEU A 257 -4.17 -5.66 15.45
CA LEU A 257 -4.28 -4.24 15.13
C LEU A 257 -5.26 -3.51 16.05
N VAL A 258 -6.32 -4.18 16.50
CA VAL A 258 -7.31 -3.56 17.39
C VAL A 258 -6.83 -3.50 18.84
N ALA A 259 -6.08 -4.50 19.30
CA ALA A 259 -5.63 -4.58 20.69
C ALA A 259 -4.81 -3.35 21.16
N PRO A 260 -3.76 -2.92 20.45
CA PRO A 260 -3.02 -1.71 20.84
C PRO A 260 -3.89 -0.46 20.79
N LEU A 261 -4.77 -0.31 19.77
CA LEU A 261 -5.69 0.85 19.69
C LEU A 261 -6.70 0.89 20.83
N ALA A 262 -7.18 -0.26 21.29
CA ALA A 262 -8.06 -0.34 22.47
C ALA A 262 -7.34 0.08 23.75
N LEU A 263 -6.02 -0.08 23.83
CA LEU A 263 -5.15 0.37 24.90
C LEU A 263 -4.63 1.81 24.73
N GLY A 264 -5.06 2.52 23.66
CA GLY A 264 -4.58 3.87 23.34
C GLY A 264 -3.16 3.92 22.76
N ILE A 265 -2.59 2.78 22.37
CA ILE A 265 -1.25 2.69 21.79
C ILE A 265 -1.33 2.90 20.29
N GLY A 266 -0.63 3.92 19.78
CA GLY A 266 -0.60 4.22 18.34
C GLY A 266 -1.92 4.75 17.79
N GLY A 267 -2.72 5.42 18.61
CA GLY A 267 -4.03 6.00 18.29
C GLY A 267 -5.13 5.48 19.17
N SER A 268 -6.39 5.76 18.81
CA SER A 268 -7.55 5.28 19.56
C SER A 268 -8.67 4.83 18.61
N LEU A 269 -9.53 3.94 19.10
CA LEU A 269 -10.72 3.52 18.33
C LEU A 269 -11.71 4.67 18.12
N SER A 270 -11.80 5.62 19.09
CA SER A 270 -12.62 6.82 18.96
C SER A 270 -12.13 7.74 17.83
N GLY A 271 -10.84 7.69 17.46
CA GLY A 271 -10.27 8.44 16.36
C GLY A 271 -10.97 8.19 15.02
N PHE A 272 -11.53 7.00 14.79
CA PHE A 272 -12.34 6.74 13.57
C PHE A 272 -13.63 7.56 13.53
N ALA A 273 -14.28 7.78 14.66
CA ALA A 273 -15.51 8.56 14.75
C ALA A 273 -15.23 10.07 14.68
N THR A 274 -14.11 10.52 15.24
CA THR A 274 -13.71 11.94 15.25
C THR A 274 -12.99 12.38 13.99
N ALA A 275 -12.49 11.44 13.16
CA ALA A 275 -11.82 11.76 11.91
C ALA A 275 -12.72 12.58 10.97
N PRO A 276 -12.16 13.53 10.21
CA PRO A 276 -12.88 14.30 9.19
C PRO A 276 -13.62 13.38 8.20
N ALA A 277 -14.71 13.87 7.60
CA ALA A 277 -15.49 13.10 6.63
C ALA A 277 -14.62 12.67 5.42
N GLU A 278 -13.69 13.52 5.00
CA GLU A 278 -12.75 13.23 3.93
C GLU A 278 -11.84 12.03 4.29
N THR A 279 -11.24 12.06 5.47
CA THR A 279 -10.39 10.95 5.98
C THR A 279 -11.18 9.65 6.08
N ARG A 280 -12.43 9.70 6.53
CA ARG A 280 -13.31 8.52 6.53
C ARG A 280 -13.56 8.00 5.12
N GLY A 281 -13.74 8.90 4.13
CA GLY A 281 -13.83 8.55 2.72
C GLY A 281 -12.55 7.87 2.19
N GLN A 282 -11.38 8.39 2.58
CA GLN A 282 -10.08 7.81 2.24
C GLN A 282 -9.91 6.41 2.85
N LEU A 283 -10.32 6.20 4.10
CA LEU A 283 -10.29 4.88 4.76
C LEU A 283 -11.24 3.89 4.07
N LEU A 284 -12.45 4.32 3.68
CA LEU A 284 -13.37 3.51 2.88
C LEU A 284 -12.78 3.15 1.51
N TRP A 285 -12.10 4.10 0.85
CA TRP A 285 -11.39 3.83 -0.39
C TRP A 285 -10.29 2.79 -0.20
N LEU A 286 -9.44 2.93 0.81
CA LEU A 286 -8.32 2.03 1.09
C LEU A 286 -8.77 0.61 1.45
N GLY A 287 -9.77 0.47 2.30
CA GLY A 287 -10.29 -0.84 2.72
C GLY A 287 -11.26 -1.44 1.70
N GLY A 288 -12.19 -0.64 1.21
CA GLY A 288 -13.23 -1.07 0.27
C GLY A 288 -12.70 -1.24 -1.15
N VAL A 289 -12.16 -0.18 -1.74
CA VAL A 289 -11.73 -0.20 -3.14
C VAL A 289 -10.35 -0.85 -3.29
N CYS A 290 -9.32 -0.29 -2.63
CA CYS A 290 -7.94 -0.78 -2.82
C CYS A 290 -7.71 -2.19 -2.27
N THR A 291 -8.56 -2.70 -1.37
CA THR A 291 -8.38 -4.04 -0.80
C THR A 291 -9.48 -4.99 -1.25
N ALA A 292 -10.75 -4.83 -0.80
CA ALA A 292 -11.79 -5.81 -1.07
C ALA A 292 -12.23 -5.88 -2.53
N PHE A 293 -12.55 -4.72 -3.11
CA PHE A 293 -13.06 -4.64 -4.49
C PHE A 293 -11.97 -5.03 -5.49
N ASN A 294 -10.76 -4.51 -5.34
CA ASN A 294 -9.63 -4.87 -6.18
C ASN A 294 -9.30 -6.36 -6.13
N PHE A 295 -9.28 -6.94 -4.93
CA PHE A 295 -9.10 -8.37 -4.79
C PHE A 295 -10.19 -9.16 -5.54
N SER A 296 -11.44 -8.72 -5.47
CA SER A 296 -12.56 -9.34 -6.17
C SER A 296 -12.44 -9.24 -7.69
N LEU A 297 -12.14 -8.05 -8.20
CA LEU A 297 -11.95 -7.80 -9.64
C LEU A 297 -10.74 -8.57 -10.20
N TRP A 298 -9.65 -8.60 -9.45
CA TRP A 298 -8.46 -9.33 -9.85
C TRP A 298 -8.72 -10.84 -9.92
N ASN A 299 -9.41 -11.41 -8.93
CA ASN A 299 -9.82 -12.82 -8.97
C ASN A 299 -10.80 -13.11 -10.12
N PHE A 300 -11.72 -12.18 -10.41
CA PHE A 300 -12.58 -12.29 -11.59
C PHE A 300 -11.77 -12.33 -12.89
N ALA A 301 -10.78 -11.44 -13.04
CA ALA A 301 -9.90 -11.42 -14.21
C ALA A 301 -9.09 -12.72 -14.34
N LEU A 302 -8.53 -13.24 -13.23
CA LEU A 302 -7.80 -14.52 -13.18
C LEU A 302 -8.67 -15.73 -13.55
N ALA A 303 -9.97 -15.70 -13.25
CA ALA A 303 -10.91 -16.76 -13.60
C ALA A 303 -11.24 -16.80 -15.10
N HIS A 304 -11.06 -15.68 -15.83
CA HIS A 304 -11.48 -15.57 -17.23
C HIS A 304 -10.32 -15.38 -18.23
N LEU A 305 -9.13 -15.04 -17.75
CA LEU A 305 -7.96 -14.81 -18.59
C LEU A 305 -6.76 -15.65 -18.11
N PRO A 306 -5.92 -16.13 -19.00
CA PRO A 306 -4.71 -16.87 -18.60
C PRO A 306 -3.76 -15.96 -17.82
N VAL A 307 -3.16 -16.51 -16.77
CA VAL A 307 -2.23 -15.79 -15.87
C VAL A 307 -1.10 -15.11 -16.63
N SER A 308 -0.61 -15.74 -17.70
CA SER A 308 0.45 -15.20 -18.56
C SER A 308 0.09 -13.85 -19.20
N ARG A 309 -1.20 -13.57 -19.41
CA ARG A 309 -1.67 -12.29 -19.98
C ARG A 309 -1.94 -11.23 -18.91
N ILE A 310 -2.37 -11.63 -17.72
CA ILE A 310 -2.77 -10.71 -16.65
C ILE A 310 -1.57 -10.31 -15.79
N ALA A 311 -0.71 -11.25 -15.44
CA ALA A 311 0.39 -10.97 -14.52
C ALA A 311 1.34 -9.85 -15.01
N PRO A 312 1.62 -9.66 -16.32
CA PRO A 312 2.38 -8.50 -16.79
C PRO A 312 1.73 -7.15 -16.48
N LEU A 313 0.40 -7.10 -16.41
CA LEU A 313 -0.33 -5.85 -16.13
C LEU A 313 -0.07 -5.31 -14.74
N GLN A 314 0.27 -6.16 -13.76
CA GLN A 314 0.65 -5.71 -12.42
C GLN A 314 1.89 -4.80 -12.40
N TYR A 315 2.76 -4.89 -13.41
CA TYR A 315 3.93 -4.00 -13.50
C TYR A 315 3.58 -2.56 -13.88
N LEU A 316 2.31 -2.30 -14.24
CA LEU A 316 1.80 -0.94 -14.40
C LEU A 316 1.46 -0.27 -13.06
N ILE A 317 1.34 -1.04 -11.96
CA ILE A 317 1.00 -0.48 -10.63
C ILE A 317 2.04 0.54 -10.16
N PRO A 318 3.36 0.26 -10.15
CA PRO A 318 4.35 1.21 -9.71
C PRO A 318 4.37 2.53 -10.51
N PRO A 319 4.47 2.53 -11.85
CA PRO A 319 4.48 3.79 -12.61
C PRO A 319 3.16 4.57 -12.47
N LEU A 320 2.02 3.87 -12.37
CA LEU A 320 0.74 4.52 -12.11
C LEU A 320 0.68 5.12 -10.70
N GLY A 321 1.22 4.43 -9.69
CA GLY A 321 1.33 4.94 -8.33
C GLY A 321 2.17 6.22 -8.25
N VAL A 322 3.30 6.25 -8.95
CA VAL A 322 4.15 7.46 -9.09
C VAL A 322 3.38 8.58 -9.78
N LEU A 323 2.72 8.29 -10.89
CA LEU A 323 1.91 9.29 -11.61
C LEU A 323 0.81 9.86 -10.73
N LEU A 324 0.08 9.02 -10.00
CA LEU A 324 -0.97 9.46 -9.10
C LEU A 324 -0.43 10.24 -7.89
N ALA A 325 0.75 9.90 -7.37
CA ALA A 325 1.40 10.68 -6.32
C ALA A 325 1.77 12.10 -6.81
N ILE A 326 2.28 12.21 -8.02
CA ILE A 326 2.57 13.52 -8.64
C ILE A 326 1.27 14.31 -8.84
N LEU A 327 0.22 13.70 -9.39
CA LEU A 327 -1.03 14.38 -9.73
C LEU A 327 -1.88 14.74 -8.51
N ILE A 328 -1.95 13.89 -7.49
CA ILE A 328 -2.81 14.05 -6.31
C ILE A 328 -2.11 14.83 -5.20
N LEU A 329 -0.83 14.52 -4.96
CA LEU A 329 -0.06 15.10 -3.84
C LEU A 329 0.87 16.21 -4.28
N GLY A 330 1.05 16.46 -5.59
CA GLY A 330 2.03 17.42 -6.08
C GLY A 330 3.49 17.00 -5.81
N GLU A 331 3.77 15.69 -5.62
CA GLU A 331 5.13 15.23 -5.36
C GLU A 331 6.05 15.58 -6.55
N PRO A 332 7.30 16.04 -6.31
CA PRO A 332 8.18 16.44 -7.39
C PRO A 332 8.62 15.23 -8.23
N ALA A 333 8.47 15.36 -9.55
CA ALA A 333 8.94 14.37 -10.53
C ALA A 333 10.44 14.55 -10.81
N GLY A 334 11.30 14.29 -9.83
CA GLY A 334 12.74 14.36 -10.03
C GLY A 334 13.25 13.34 -11.06
N ALA A 335 14.31 13.67 -11.79
CA ALA A 335 14.90 12.78 -12.80
C ALA A 335 15.27 11.38 -12.23
N GLY A 336 15.74 11.32 -10.97
CA GLY A 336 16.03 10.06 -10.28
C GLY A 336 14.79 9.20 -10.06
N LEU A 337 13.65 9.81 -9.72
CA LEU A 337 12.36 9.09 -9.56
C LEU A 337 11.90 8.50 -10.89
N VAL A 338 11.93 9.29 -11.96
CA VAL A 338 11.46 8.86 -13.29
C VAL A 338 12.37 7.78 -13.87
N ALA A 339 13.69 8.02 -13.91
CA ALA A 339 14.66 7.08 -14.43
C ALA A 339 14.71 5.80 -13.59
N GLY A 340 14.66 5.93 -12.25
CA GLY A 340 14.63 4.80 -11.34
C GLY A 340 13.37 3.96 -11.47
N THR A 341 12.19 4.58 -11.64
CA THR A 341 10.94 3.87 -11.92
C THR A 341 11.05 3.05 -13.21
N GLY A 342 11.57 3.65 -14.28
CA GLY A 342 11.79 2.94 -15.56
C GLY A 342 12.76 1.76 -15.41
N ALA A 343 13.87 1.96 -14.71
CA ALA A 343 14.87 0.91 -14.46
C ALA A 343 14.29 -0.23 -13.58
N ILE A 344 13.50 0.07 -12.55
CA ILE A 344 12.83 -0.93 -11.69
C ILE A 344 11.88 -1.78 -12.56
N VAL A 345 11.00 -1.14 -13.32
CA VAL A 345 10.02 -1.86 -14.16
C VAL A 345 10.71 -2.71 -15.21
N ALA A 346 11.69 -2.15 -15.92
CA ALA A 346 12.47 -2.88 -16.92
C ALA A 346 13.24 -4.06 -16.28
N GLY A 347 13.85 -3.85 -15.14
CA GLY A 347 14.58 -4.86 -14.38
C GLY A 347 13.68 -6.02 -13.93
N ILE A 348 12.49 -5.72 -13.40
CA ILE A 348 11.52 -6.74 -12.98
C ILE A 348 11.02 -7.55 -14.20
N LEU A 349 10.72 -6.87 -15.33
CA LEU A 349 10.32 -7.55 -16.56
C LEU A 349 11.41 -8.47 -17.09
N LEU A 350 12.66 -8.00 -17.10
CA LEU A 350 13.81 -8.79 -17.53
C LEU A 350 14.06 -9.99 -16.60
N ALA A 351 14.04 -9.78 -15.29
CA ALA A 351 14.21 -10.83 -14.30
C ALA A 351 13.14 -11.93 -14.46
N ARG A 352 11.90 -11.53 -14.77
CA ARG A 352 10.81 -12.48 -14.99
C ARG A 352 11.03 -13.38 -16.19
N LEU A 353 11.65 -12.88 -17.26
CA LEU A 353 11.98 -13.70 -18.44
C LEU A 353 13.02 -14.79 -18.11
N GLY A 354 13.86 -14.56 -17.09
CA GLY A 354 14.81 -15.52 -16.57
C GLY A 354 14.26 -16.49 -15.53
N ALA A 355 13.12 -16.16 -14.93
CA ALA A 355 12.48 -17.02 -13.94
C ALA A 355 11.73 -18.18 -14.60
N GLU A 356 11.54 -19.26 -13.87
CA GLU A 356 10.70 -20.37 -14.31
C GLU A 356 9.23 -19.94 -14.32
N PRO A 357 8.43 -20.31 -15.36
CA PRO A 357 7.00 -20.06 -15.31
C PRO A 357 6.40 -20.78 -14.09
N PRO A 358 5.40 -20.23 -13.41
CA PRO A 358 4.73 -20.90 -12.31
C PRO A 358 4.13 -22.21 -12.81
N ALA A 359 4.52 -23.32 -12.17
CA ALA A 359 4.00 -24.66 -12.42
C ALA A 359 2.49 -24.74 -12.08
#